data_cd0fba4f28c5fe54bcaeca233fb0967a
#
_entry.id   cd0fba4f28c5fe54bcaeca233fb0967a
#
_cell.length_a   1.000
_cell.length_b   1.000
_cell.length_c   1.000
_cell.angle_alpha   90.00
_cell.angle_beta   90.00
_cell.angle_gamma   90.00
#
_symmetry.space_group_name_H-M   'P 1'
#
loop_
_entity.id
_entity.type
_entity.pdbx_description
1 polymer ?
#
loop_
_entity_poly.entity_id
_entity_poly.type
_entity_poly.pdbx_seq_one_letter_code
_entity_poly.pdbx_strand_id
1 'polypeptide(L)'
;MASIAQATGIRDCGPEPIERRVADRLRPWHALLLIDNFEQVVDAADALSTLLGRCPDIKCLVTSRCALRVRGEHEHVLLPLPLPPAGVERASDLIRFPSVELFAQRVKAVLPGWALNEENGEAVAEVCRRLDGLPLALELAAARAKILSPAALLERLQGQLTLLSRGPRDSDDRHQTLQATLDWSYELLGAVPARLFGQLSVFAGGWTLEAMTQVCDSGCEIDTLDAFASLVDNSLVWRVGQPEAVRFALPVTIREYAAAQLREAGETDAVAGRHLAWCLDLADTAAAELTGASQQSWLQVLTAEHANLRAAIEYAITAGESAAGQRLAGALWRFWEINGHLAEGRRWLAHVLELPGPSPALVRARAFKAAGNLARDQCDFGAAIELSRRALALFTEAGDAAGTAAVLNNMGTVELDRGDVQAAITCFEASLGRFTELNDRWGMALVLGNLAQALRTTTEHARAERIARQSIEAFEALGDEQGTARSLTTLALILGRNGQPDEGLRLHARAVDLRMRVDDRAGVARSLENIAWCQAKLGDPATAAWLLGQAERLREAVAMPHSADDRLEYNETVECLQSALDGTARTALWSAGRDAPLTEALIRIQIRPERVAGDHERQ
;
A
#
# COMPACT_ATOMS: atom_id res chain seq x y z
N MET A 1 5.44 7.52 11.27
CA MET A 1 6.04 6.21 11.64
C MET A 1 5.61 5.08 10.71
N ALA A 2 4.33 4.93 10.35
CA ALA A 2 3.88 3.88 9.43
C ALA A 2 4.63 3.88 8.08
N SER A 3 4.86 5.03 7.48
CA SER A 3 5.61 5.16 6.22
C SER A 3 7.06 4.68 6.34
N ILE A 4 7.72 4.97 7.47
CA ILE A 4 9.08 4.50 7.74
C ILE A 4 9.08 2.98 7.95
N ALA A 5 8.09 2.44 8.66
CA ALA A 5 7.91 1.01 8.84
C ALA A 5 7.75 0.29 7.49
N GLN A 6 6.89 0.82 6.63
CA GLN A 6 6.67 0.30 5.28
C GLN A 6 7.94 0.31 4.43
N ALA A 7 8.66 1.45 4.41
CA ALA A 7 9.92 1.58 3.65
C ALA A 7 11.03 0.64 4.15
N THR A 8 10.96 0.23 5.43
CA THR A 8 11.93 -0.68 6.06
C THR A 8 11.46 -2.14 6.13
N GLY A 9 10.31 -2.46 5.49
CA GLY A 9 9.76 -3.81 5.44
C GLY A 9 9.13 -4.29 6.75
N ILE A 10 8.80 -3.39 7.67
CA ILE A 10 8.11 -3.72 8.92
C ILE A 10 6.61 -3.72 8.65
N ARG A 11 5.96 -4.85 8.82
CA ARG A 11 4.49 -4.94 8.78
C ARG A 11 3.92 -4.38 10.09
N ASP A 12 2.83 -3.62 9.97
CA ASP A 12 2.14 -3.05 11.14
C ASP A 12 1.24 -4.12 11.80
N CYS A 13 1.87 -5.17 12.34
CA CYS A 13 1.22 -6.27 13.03
C CYS A 13 2.00 -6.63 14.30
N GLY A 14 1.29 -6.87 15.41
CA GLY A 14 1.86 -7.29 16.68
C GLY A 14 1.51 -6.35 17.86
N PRO A 15 1.69 -6.82 19.11
CA PRO A 15 1.29 -6.10 20.31
C PRO A 15 2.20 -4.92 20.68
N GLU A 16 3.38 -4.81 20.08
CA GLU A 16 4.32 -3.72 20.38
C GLU A 16 4.04 -2.47 19.53
N PRO A 17 4.19 -1.26 20.11
CA PRO A 17 4.06 0.00 19.38
C PRO A 17 5.00 0.05 18.16
N ILE A 18 4.47 0.53 17.03
CA ILE A 18 5.20 0.59 15.76
C ILE A 18 6.49 1.39 15.86
N GLU A 19 6.51 2.43 16.70
CA GLU A 19 7.69 3.27 16.97
C GLU A 19 8.85 2.46 17.53
N ARG A 20 8.56 1.54 18.44
CA ARG A 20 9.57 0.69 19.06
C ARG A 20 10.13 -0.30 18.05
N ARG A 21 9.27 -0.94 17.30
CA ARG A 21 9.67 -1.93 16.29
C ARG A 21 10.48 -1.30 15.16
N VAL A 22 10.13 -0.08 14.74
CA VAL A 22 10.90 0.70 13.77
C VAL A 22 12.28 1.04 14.35
N ALA A 23 12.35 1.49 15.61
CA ALA A 23 13.60 1.80 16.25
C ALA A 23 14.51 0.57 16.38
N ASP A 24 13.98 -0.57 16.82
CA ASP A 24 14.75 -1.81 16.97
C ASP A 24 15.26 -2.34 15.61
N ARG A 25 14.48 -2.19 14.55
CA ARG A 25 14.87 -2.56 13.17
C ARG A 25 15.96 -1.66 12.62
N LEU A 26 15.86 -0.35 12.83
CA LEU A 26 16.82 0.62 12.30
C LEU A 26 18.09 0.76 13.13
N ARG A 27 18.07 0.37 14.41
CA ARG A 27 19.20 0.52 15.33
C ARG A 27 20.53 -0.03 14.82
N PRO A 28 20.60 -1.20 14.13
CA PRO A 28 21.86 -1.71 13.60
C PRO A 28 22.25 -1.09 12.23
N TRP A 29 21.47 -0.16 11.68
CA TRP A 29 21.70 0.37 10.35
C TRP A 29 22.50 1.68 10.38
N HIS A 30 23.39 1.83 9.40
CA HIS A 30 23.95 3.10 8.98
C HIS A 30 23.21 3.56 7.74
N ALA A 31 22.25 4.46 7.86
CA ALA A 31 21.39 4.85 6.74
C ALA A 31 20.98 6.32 6.80
N LEU A 32 20.61 6.86 5.64
CA LEU A 32 19.97 8.16 5.48
C LEU A 32 18.48 7.95 5.18
N LEU A 33 17.62 8.47 6.04
CA LEU A 33 16.19 8.55 5.77
C LEU A 33 15.91 9.85 5.02
N LEU A 34 15.33 9.73 3.83
CA LEU A 34 14.79 10.85 3.06
C LEU A 34 13.28 10.93 3.33
N ILE A 35 12.81 12.03 3.90
CA ILE A 35 11.39 12.26 4.19
C ILE A 35 10.97 13.54 3.48
N ASP A 36 10.06 13.41 2.53
CA ASP A 36 9.60 14.50 1.70
C ASP A 36 8.23 15.04 2.17
N ASN A 37 8.00 16.35 2.02
CA ASN A 37 6.75 17.03 2.38
C ASN A 37 6.32 16.85 3.85
N PHE A 38 7.25 17.01 4.79
CA PHE A 38 6.99 16.79 6.22
C PHE A 38 5.97 17.77 6.81
N GLU A 39 5.75 18.92 6.19
CA GLU A 39 4.72 19.88 6.58
C GLU A 39 3.31 19.28 6.67
N GLN A 40 3.06 18.17 6.00
CA GLN A 40 1.77 17.45 6.08
C GLN A 40 1.60 16.65 7.38
N VAL A 41 2.69 16.44 8.11
CA VAL A 41 2.74 15.61 9.32
C VAL A 41 3.61 16.23 10.42
N VAL A 42 3.63 17.55 10.53
CA VAL A 42 4.48 18.30 11.48
C VAL A 42 4.30 17.81 12.92
N ASP A 43 3.08 17.43 13.29
CA ASP A 43 2.78 16.87 14.62
C ASP A 43 3.54 15.55 14.91
N ALA A 44 4.09 14.92 13.89
CA ALA A 44 4.92 13.72 14.05
C ALA A 44 6.42 14.03 14.29
N ALA A 45 6.82 15.29 14.40
CA ALA A 45 8.21 15.69 14.57
C ALA A 45 8.84 15.12 15.87
N ASP A 46 8.10 15.09 16.96
CA ASP A 46 8.54 14.50 18.23
C ASP A 46 8.80 13.00 18.10
N ALA A 47 7.98 12.30 17.34
CA ALA A 47 8.15 10.87 17.09
C ALA A 47 9.42 10.60 16.25
N LEU A 48 9.72 11.46 15.27
CA LEU A 48 10.95 11.40 14.47
C LEU A 48 12.18 11.67 15.35
N SER A 49 12.13 12.71 16.19
CA SER A 49 13.20 13.04 17.14
C SER A 49 13.47 11.88 18.11
N THR A 50 12.43 11.25 18.63
CA THR A 50 12.53 10.07 19.50
C THR A 50 13.18 8.89 18.79
N LEU A 51 12.84 8.65 17.53
CA LEU A 51 13.43 7.60 16.69
C LEU A 51 14.93 7.82 16.52
N LEU A 52 15.33 9.03 16.13
CA LEU A 52 16.74 9.39 15.93
C LEU A 52 17.55 9.28 17.21
N GLY A 53 16.97 9.63 18.36
CA GLY A 53 17.59 9.45 19.67
C GLY A 53 17.86 7.98 20.05
N ARG A 54 17.08 7.04 19.49
CA ARG A 54 17.25 5.59 19.68
C ARG A 54 18.17 4.92 18.65
N CYS A 55 18.40 5.58 17.52
CA CYS A 55 19.16 5.05 16.39
C CYS A 55 20.28 6.03 16.02
N PRO A 56 21.41 6.04 16.74
CA PRO A 56 22.45 7.08 16.59
C PRO A 56 23.14 7.09 15.22
N ASP A 57 23.13 5.98 14.50
CA ASP A 57 23.76 5.84 13.18
C ASP A 57 22.80 6.14 12.02
N ILE A 58 21.56 6.49 12.32
CA ILE A 58 20.59 6.96 11.33
C ILE A 58 20.68 8.47 11.22
N LYS A 59 20.77 8.96 9.98
CA LYS A 59 20.61 10.38 9.63
C LYS A 59 19.29 10.58 8.92
N CYS A 60 18.72 11.77 9.06
CA CYS A 60 17.48 12.13 8.39
C CYS A 60 17.68 13.40 7.58
N LEU A 61 17.24 13.40 6.33
CA LEU A 61 17.10 14.59 5.50
C LEU A 61 15.60 14.78 5.23
N VAL A 62 15.09 15.91 5.69
CA VAL A 62 13.66 16.23 5.62
C VAL A 62 13.45 17.43 4.72
N THR A 63 12.52 17.37 3.77
CA THR A 63 12.01 18.56 3.11
C THR A 63 10.73 19.00 3.82
N SER A 64 10.63 20.30 4.12
CA SER A 64 9.46 20.88 4.77
C SER A 64 9.40 22.37 4.48
N ARG A 65 8.19 22.94 4.45
CA ARG A 65 7.99 24.40 4.35
C ARG A 65 8.15 25.12 5.70
N CYS A 66 8.20 24.39 6.79
CA CYS A 66 8.38 24.93 8.13
C CYS A 66 9.42 24.10 8.89
N ALA A 67 10.10 24.75 9.85
CA ALA A 67 11.01 24.07 10.76
C ALA A 67 10.24 23.05 11.62
N LEU A 68 10.84 21.90 11.89
CA LEU A 68 10.26 20.87 12.73
C LEU A 68 10.37 21.21 14.22
N ARG A 69 11.32 22.10 14.60
CA ARG A 69 11.63 22.55 15.96
C ARG A 69 12.00 21.43 16.93
N VAL A 70 12.75 20.45 16.44
CA VAL A 70 13.21 19.31 17.23
C VAL A 70 14.69 19.43 17.59
N ARG A 71 15.09 18.73 18.66
CA ARG A 71 16.51 18.73 19.09
C ARG A 71 17.40 18.09 18.02
N GLY A 72 18.51 18.77 17.69
CA GLY A 72 19.47 18.29 16.70
C GLY A 72 19.07 18.60 15.27
N GLU A 73 18.02 19.37 15.05
CA GLU A 73 17.67 19.91 13.75
C GLU A 73 18.73 20.90 13.27
N HIS A 74 19.11 20.77 12.00
CA HIS A 74 19.92 21.72 11.27
C HIS A 74 19.12 22.18 10.08
N GLU A 75 18.65 23.42 10.14
CA GLU A 75 17.90 24.02 9.04
C GLU A 75 18.85 24.37 7.90
N HIS A 76 18.52 23.91 6.70
CA HIS A 76 19.16 24.32 5.47
C HIS A 76 18.13 24.96 4.53
N VAL A 77 18.17 26.29 4.46
CA VAL A 77 17.24 27.04 3.61
C VAL A 77 17.61 26.82 2.15
N LEU A 78 16.70 26.21 1.39
CA LEU A 78 16.83 26.11 -0.07
C LEU A 78 16.43 27.44 -0.69
N LEU A 79 17.43 28.19 -1.11
CA LEU A 79 17.21 29.43 -1.85
C LEU A 79 16.83 29.13 -3.30
N PRO A 80 16.09 30.04 -3.95
CA PRO A 80 15.90 30.01 -5.40
C PRO A 80 17.22 29.92 -6.15
N LEU A 81 17.18 29.55 -7.43
CA LEU A 81 18.37 29.50 -8.26
C LEU A 81 19.01 30.88 -8.38
N PRO A 82 20.35 30.96 -8.30
CA PRO A 82 21.07 32.21 -8.45
C PRO A 82 20.69 32.97 -9.73
N LEU A 83 20.45 34.27 -9.57
CA LEU A 83 20.01 35.18 -10.63
C LEU A 83 21.20 35.93 -11.24
N PRO A 84 21.17 36.25 -12.55
CA PRO A 84 22.14 37.15 -13.14
C PRO A 84 21.95 38.58 -12.63
N PRO A 85 23.04 39.27 -12.23
CA PRO A 85 22.94 40.71 -11.86
C PRO A 85 22.57 41.57 -13.07
N ALA A 86 22.02 42.74 -12.79
CA ALA A 86 21.74 43.70 -13.86
C ALA A 86 23.05 44.12 -14.56
N GLY A 87 22.99 44.25 -15.89
CA GLY A 87 24.14 44.70 -16.70
C GLY A 87 25.05 43.60 -17.22
N VAL A 88 24.72 42.33 -17.00
CA VAL A 88 25.37 41.20 -17.69
C VAL A 88 24.68 40.99 -19.04
N GLU A 89 25.38 41.33 -20.14
CA GLU A 89 24.79 41.32 -21.49
C GLU A 89 25.22 40.10 -22.32
N ARG A 90 26.40 39.52 -22.04
CA ARG A 90 26.93 38.42 -22.86
C ARG A 90 26.24 37.09 -22.57
N ALA A 91 25.73 36.47 -23.59
CA ALA A 91 25.07 35.14 -23.49
C ALA A 91 25.98 34.06 -22.85
N SER A 92 27.30 34.12 -23.11
CA SER A 92 28.32 33.23 -22.52
C SER A 92 28.47 33.37 -20.99
N ASP A 93 28.18 34.55 -20.47
CA ASP A 93 28.26 34.84 -19.04
C ASP A 93 26.90 34.58 -18.37
N LEU A 94 25.81 34.85 -19.04
CA LEU A 94 24.45 34.61 -18.57
C LEU A 94 24.17 33.11 -18.35
N ILE A 95 24.66 32.22 -19.25
CA ILE A 95 24.44 30.77 -19.15
C ILE A 95 25.06 30.14 -17.90
N ARG A 96 26.00 30.82 -17.24
CA ARG A 96 26.63 30.36 -16.00
C ARG A 96 25.71 30.45 -14.77
N PHE A 97 24.63 31.23 -14.87
CA PHE A 97 23.66 31.35 -13.81
C PHE A 97 22.66 30.20 -13.90
N PRO A 98 22.50 29.37 -12.82
CA PRO A 98 21.63 28.21 -12.83
C PRO A 98 20.18 28.48 -13.25
N SER A 99 19.65 29.69 -12.95
CA SER A 99 18.30 30.11 -13.38
C SER A 99 18.21 30.25 -14.90
N VAL A 100 19.21 30.86 -15.53
CA VAL A 100 19.29 31.03 -16.99
C VAL A 100 19.57 29.71 -17.69
N GLU A 101 20.45 28.90 -17.12
CA GLU A 101 20.77 27.56 -17.63
C GLU A 101 19.52 26.68 -17.66
N LEU A 102 18.76 26.61 -16.54
CA LEU A 102 17.51 25.86 -16.46
C LEU A 102 16.51 26.35 -17.51
N PHE A 103 16.27 27.66 -17.56
CA PHE A 103 15.36 28.25 -18.54
C PHE A 103 15.75 27.89 -19.97
N ALA A 104 17.03 28.06 -20.32
CA ALA A 104 17.55 27.76 -21.65
C ALA A 104 17.41 26.27 -22.00
N GLN A 105 17.71 25.36 -21.06
CA GLN A 105 17.53 23.92 -21.24
C GLN A 105 16.05 23.57 -21.49
N ARG A 106 15.13 24.15 -20.73
CA ARG A 106 13.69 23.91 -20.88
C ARG A 106 13.13 24.48 -22.18
N VAL A 107 13.57 25.71 -22.57
CA VAL A 107 13.20 26.27 -23.88
C VAL A 107 13.70 25.38 -25.02
N LYS A 108 14.96 24.92 -24.95
CA LYS A 108 15.54 24.03 -25.97
C LYS A 108 14.81 22.69 -26.08
N ALA A 109 14.27 22.18 -24.96
CA ALA A 109 13.48 20.95 -24.95
C ALA A 109 12.16 21.09 -25.72
N VAL A 110 11.52 22.26 -25.68
CA VAL A 110 10.25 22.54 -26.39
C VAL A 110 10.44 23.18 -27.75
N LEU A 111 11.60 23.79 -28.01
CA LEU A 111 11.97 24.47 -29.25
C LEU A 111 13.43 24.13 -29.61
N PRO A 112 13.70 22.97 -30.23
CA PRO A 112 15.07 22.45 -30.43
C PRO A 112 16.03 23.37 -31.19
N GLY A 113 15.51 24.27 -32.05
CA GLY A 113 16.31 25.26 -32.78
C GLY A 113 16.65 26.55 -31.99
N TRP A 114 16.12 26.68 -30.77
CA TRP A 114 16.36 27.87 -29.97
C TRP A 114 17.73 27.82 -29.30
N ALA A 115 18.41 28.97 -29.23
CA ALA A 115 19.64 29.16 -28.49
C ALA A 115 19.67 30.52 -27.80
N LEU A 116 20.28 30.54 -26.61
CA LEU A 116 20.59 31.78 -25.94
C LEU A 116 21.66 32.53 -26.76
N ASN A 117 21.41 33.78 -27.08
CA ASN A 117 22.30 34.64 -27.86
C ASN A 117 22.25 36.12 -27.34
N GLU A 118 23.04 37.00 -27.94
CA GLU A 118 23.12 38.38 -27.52
C GLU A 118 21.80 39.17 -27.73
N GLU A 119 20.93 38.71 -28.65
CA GLU A 119 19.65 39.38 -28.93
C GLU A 119 18.57 39.04 -27.89
N ASN A 120 18.59 37.83 -27.32
CA ASN A 120 17.57 37.39 -26.38
C ASN A 120 18.08 37.29 -24.93
N GLY A 121 19.38 37.43 -24.70
CA GLY A 121 20.02 37.25 -23.40
C GLY A 121 19.50 38.15 -22.32
N GLU A 122 19.36 39.46 -22.59
CA GLU A 122 18.85 40.44 -21.64
C GLU A 122 17.40 40.14 -21.23
N ALA A 123 16.53 39.79 -22.21
CA ALA A 123 15.15 39.46 -21.96
C ALA A 123 15.03 38.17 -21.12
N VAL A 124 15.86 37.16 -21.40
CA VAL A 124 15.90 35.91 -20.60
C VAL A 124 16.38 36.20 -19.18
N ALA A 125 17.43 37.00 -19.01
CA ALA A 125 17.93 37.37 -17.70
C ALA A 125 16.86 38.11 -16.88
N GLU A 126 16.12 39.02 -17.53
CA GLU A 126 15.03 39.75 -16.87
C GLU A 126 13.83 38.84 -16.54
N VAL A 127 13.47 37.90 -17.41
CA VAL A 127 12.47 36.88 -17.10
C VAL A 127 12.90 36.08 -15.87
N CYS A 128 14.16 35.63 -15.79
CA CYS A 128 14.66 34.89 -14.63
C CYS A 128 14.60 35.74 -13.35
N ARG A 129 14.96 37.03 -13.42
CA ARG A 129 14.86 37.93 -12.27
C ARG A 129 13.42 38.14 -11.80
N ARG A 130 12.47 38.31 -12.72
CA ARG A 130 11.06 38.53 -12.39
C ARG A 130 10.37 37.28 -11.82
N LEU A 131 10.89 36.11 -12.15
CA LEU A 131 10.43 34.84 -11.61
C LEU A 131 11.24 34.39 -10.39
N ASP A 132 12.06 35.32 -9.81
CA ASP A 132 12.86 35.12 -8.60
C ASP A 132 13.73 33.84 -8.63
N GLY A 133 14.08 33.33 -9.80
CA GLY A 133 14.84 32.08 -9.93
C GLY A 133 14.13 30.84 -9.44
N LEU A 134 12.82 30.87 -9.28
CA LEU A 134 12.02 29.72 -8.86
C LEU A 134 11.95 28.67 -9.97
N PRO A 135 12.46 27.44 -9.77
CA PRO A 135 12.59 26.44 -10.83
C PRO A 135 11.27 26.17 -11.58
N LEU A 136 10.18 25.97 -10.85
CA LEU A 136 8.88 25.70 -11.45
C LEU A 136 8.36 26.88 -12.28
N ALA A 137 8.52 28.12 -11.79
CA ALA A 137 8.13 29.31 -12.53
C ALA A 137 8.93 29.47 -13.83
N LEU A 138 10.24 29.17 -13.78
CA LEU A 138 11.12 29.20 -14.96
C LEU A 138 10.71 28.13 -15.97
N GLU A 139 10.36 26.92 -15.54
CA GLU A 139 9.92 25.82 -16.41
C GLU A 139 8.58 26.15 -17.10
N LEU A 140 7.61 26.68 -16.34
CA LEU A 140 6.32 27.11 -16.87
C LEU A 140 6.48 28.27 -17.89
N ALA A 141 7.35 29.23 -17.59
CA ALA A 141 7.66 30.31 -18.50
C ALA A 141 8.39 29.81 -19.76
N ALA A 142 9.36 28.93 -19.61
CA ALA A 142 10.09 28.32 -20.73
C ALA A 142 9.19 27.51 -21.67
N ALA A 143 8.17 26.83 -21.16
CA ALA A 143 7.19 26.12 -21.98
C ALA A 143 6.44 27.07 -22.94
N ARG A 144 6.30 28.36 -22.60
CA ARG A 144 5.67 29.40 -23.44
C ARG A 144 6.55 29.87 -24.59
N ALA A 145 7.83 29.55 -24.58
CA ALA A 145 8.72 29.91 -25.69
C ALA A 145 8.33 29.33 -27.04
N LYS A 146 7.43 28.31 -27.07
CA LYS A 146 6.79 27.83 -28.30
C LYS A 146 5.98 28.89 -29.02
N ILE A 147 5.39 29.87 -28.28
CA ILE A 147 4.42 30.84 -28.79
C ILE A 147 4.92 32.27 -28.63
N LEU A 148 5.74 32.52 -27.61
CA LEU A 148 6.19 33.87 -27.23
C LEU A 148 7.71 33.96 -27.27
N SER A 149 8.24 35.03 -27.86
CA SER A 149 9.67 35.36 -27.67
C SER A 149 9.95 35.74 -26.22
N PRO A 150 11.20 35.61 -25.72
CA PRO A 150 11.55 36.10 -24.37
C PRO A 150 11.14 37.54 -24.09
N ALA A 151 11.22 38.42 -25.06
CA ALA A 151 10.79 39.83 -24.94
C ALA A 151 9.25 39.93 -24.76
N ALA A 152 8.47 39.19 -25.57
CA ALA A 152 7.01 39.18 -25.44
C ALA A 152 6.54 38.53 -24.14
N LEU A 153 7.30 37.53 -23.64
CA LEU A 153 7.10 36.92 -22.34
C LEU A 153 7.30 37.96 -21.21
N LEU A 154 8.40 38.71 -21.32
CA LEU A 154 8.74 39.75 -20.37
C LEU A 154 7.68 40.85 -20.28
N GLU A 155 7.17 41.32 -21.42
CA GLU A 155 6.10 42.35 -21.47
C GLU A 155 4.84 41.86 -20.71
N ARG A 156 4.45 40.62 -20.91
CA ARG A 156 3.26 40.05 -20.25
C ARG A 156 3.45 39.87 -18.74
N LEU A 157 4.63 39.40 -18.32
CA LEU A 157 4.98 39.36 -16.90
C LEU A 157 4.98 40.74 -16.24
N GLN A 158 5.30 41.81 -16.97
CA GLN A 158 5.22 43.19 -16.47
C GLN A 158 3.80 43.65 -16.14
N GLY A 159 2.84 43.31 -16.99
CA GLY A 159 1.44 43.70 -16.80
C GLY A 159 0.79 43.01 -15.57
N GLN A 160 1.12 41.75 -15.31
CA GLN A 160 0.55 40.96 -14.20
C GLN A 160 1.18 41.30 -12.83
N LEU A 161 2.48 41.54 -12.77
CA LEU A 161 3.16 41.95 -11.54
C LEU A 161 2.62 43.28 -10.98
N THR A 162 2.18 44.21 -11.85
CA THR A 162 1.57 45.47 -11.44
C THR A 162 0.15 45.32 -10.89
N LEU A 163 -0.61 44.33 -11.31
CA LEU A 163 -1.96 44.06 -10.79
C LEU A 163 -1.91 43.36 -9.41
N LEU A 164 -0.91 42.52 -9.13
CA LEU A 164 -0.74 41.78 -7.88
C LEU A 164 -0.10 42.59 -6.75
N SER A 165 0.49 43.78 -7.04
CA SER A 165 1.03 44.68 -6.03
C SER A 165 -0.02 45.36 -5.12
N ARG A 166 -1.32 44.98 -5.25
CA ARG A 166 -2.44 45.47 -4.44
C ARG A 166 -3.00 44.48 -3.41
N GLY A 167 -2.37 43.32 -3.21
CA GLY A 167 -2.72 42.37 -2.14
C GLY A 167 -2.21 42.82 -0.76
N PRO A 168 -2.67 42.17 0.33
CA PRO A 168 -2.23 42.49 1.68
C PRO A 168 -0.72 42.34 1.83
N ARG A 169 -0.11 43.28 2.56
CA ARG A 169 1.35 43.40 2.76
C ARG A 169 2.00 42.25 3.53
N ASP A 170 1.23 41.22 3.97
CA ASP A 170 1.69 40.13 4.82
C ASP A 170 1.85 38.78 4.09
N SER A 171 1.72 38.74 2.76
CA SER A 171 2.00 37.50 2.00
C SER A 171 3.41 37.55 1.41
N ASP A 172 4.15 36.43 1.58
CA ASP A 172 5.50 36.24 1.05
C ASP A 172 5.57 36.59 -0.44
N ASP A 173 6.45 37.52 -0.84
CA ASP A 173 6.63 37.96 -2.24
C ASP A 173 6.86 36.81 -3.23
N ARG A 174 7.37 35.67 -2.74
CA ARG A 174 7.64 34.45 -3.51
C ARG A 174 6.36 33.70 -3.94
N HIS A 175 5.31 33.73 -3.12
CA HIS A 175 4.01 33.18 -3.49
C HIS A 175 3.31 34.01 -4.56
N GLN A 176 3.57 35.31 -4.59
CA GLN A 176 2.96 36.21 -5.57
C GLN A 176 3.48 35.97 -6.98
N THR A 177 4.77 35.65 -7.17
CA THR A 177 5.38 35.42 -8.47
C THR A 177 5.01 34.07 -9.09
N LEU A 178 4.94 33.01 -8.30
CA LEU A 178 4.47 31.71 -8.77
C LEU A 178 2.98 31.74 -9.11
N GLN A 179 2.19 32.40 -8.25
CA GLN A 179 0.76 32.61 -8.48
C GLN A 179 0.53 33.36 -9.81
N ALA A 180 1.23 34.44 -10.06
CA ALA A 180 1.13 35.21 -11.31
C ALA A 180 1.48 34.37 -12.55
N THR A 181 2.47 33.48 -12.44
CA THR A 181 2.83 32.58 -13.55
C THR A 181 1.74 31.54 -13.80
N LEU A 182 1.13 31.01 -12.74
CA LEU A 182 0.02 30.09 -12.84
C LEU A 182 -1.25 30.73 -13.37
N ASP A 183 -1.59 31.95 -12.86
CA ASP A 183 -2.73 32.72 -13.34
C ASP A 183 -2.61 33.01 -14.83
N TRP A 184 -1.45 33.46 -15.26
CA TRP A 184 -1.19 33.69 -16.67
C TRP A 184 -1.26 32.41 -17.51
N SER A 185 -0.73 31.29 -17.01
CA SER A 185 -0.81 30.00 -17.70
C SER A 185 -2.26 29.51 -17.81
N TYR A 186 -3.05 29.77 -16.77
CA TYR A 186 -4.45 29.42 -16.70
C TYR A 186 -5.32 30.32 -17.64
N GLU A 187 -5.06 31.61 -17.67
CA GLU A 187 -5.75 32.56 -18.57
C GLU A 187 -5.57 32.24 -20.07
N LEU A 188 -4.48 31.58 -20.42
CA LEU A 188 -4.24 31.14 -21.80
C LEU A 188 -4.98 29.85 -22.19
N LEU A 189 -5.57 29.17 -21.22
CA LEU A 189 -6.41 28.00 -21.49
C LEU A 189 -7.76 28.44 -22.04
N GLY A 190 -8.28 27.68 -23.00
CA GLY A 190 -9.68 27.78 -23.38
C GLY A 190 -10.60 27.30 -22.24
N ALA A 191 -11.89 27.59 -22.34
CA ALA A 191 -12.86 27.25 -21.29
C ALA A 191 -12.91 25.74 -20.93
N VAL A 192 -12.81 24.85 -21.94
CA VAL A 192 -12.84 23.39 -21.71
C VAL A 192 -11.56 22.90 -21.02
N PRO A 193 -10.34 23.23 -21.50
CA PRO A 193 -9.12 22.88 -20.78
C PRO A 193 -9.03 23.47 -19.35
N ALA A 194 -9.50 24.71 -19.14
CA ALA A 194 -9.50 25.34 -17.83
C ALA A 194 -10.42 24.59 -16.83
N ARG A 195 -11.61 24.20 -17.27
CA ARG A 195 -12.53 23.39 -16.46
C ARG A 195 -11.96 22.00 -16.16
N LEU A 196 -11.41 21.31 -17.16
CA LEU A 196 -10.74 20.01 -16.99
C LEU A 196 -9.58 20.11 -15.99
N PHE A 197 -8.76 21.16 -16.10
CA PHE A 197 -7.66 21.41 -15.18
C PHE A 197 -8.13 21.48 -13.72
N GLY A 198 -9.21 22.23 -13.45
CA GLY A 198 -9.83 22.28 -12.13
C GLY A 198 -10.29 20.90 -11.66
N GLN A 199 -10.98 20.15 -12.51
CA GLN A 199 -11.50 18.82 -12.18
C GLN A 199 -10.41 17.78 -11.88
N LEU A 200 -9.27 17.85 -12.56
CA LEU A 200 -8.12 16.96 -12.33
C LEU A 200 -7.48 17.11 -10.93
N SER A 201 -7.76 18.20 -10.23
CA SER A 201 -7.24 18.44 -8.88
C SER A 201 -7.70 17.45 -7.82
N VAL A 202 -8.80 16.71 -8.06
CA VAL A 202 -9.33 15.70 -7.12
C VAL A 202 -8.42 14.47 -7.01
N PHE A 203 -7.59 14.23 -8.04
CA PHE A 203 -6.66 13.10 -8.04
C PHE A 203 -5.42 13.42 -7.18
N ALA A 204 -5.30 12.72 -6.05
CA ALA A 204 -4.20 12.93 -5.10
C ALA A 204 -2.91 12.18 -5.50
N GLY A 205 -3.01 11.05 -6.22
CA GLY A 205 -1.89 10.16 -6.59
C GLY A 205 -1.65 10.05 -8.09
N GLY A 206 -2.12 11.01 -8.88
CA GLY A 206 -2.14 10.90 -10.32
C GLY A 206 -3.29 10.02 -10.83
N TRP A 207 -3.40 9.84 -12.14
CA TRP A 207 -4.52 9.15 -12.78
C TRP A 207 -4.11 8.49 -14.09
N THR A 208 -4.95 7.56 -14.61
CA THR A 208 -4.91 7.05 -15.97
C THR A 208 -5.90 7.82 -16.85
N LEU A 209 -5.81 7.69 -18.17
CA LEU A 209 -6.79 8.31 -19.07
C LEU A 209 -8.21 7.80 -18.80
N GLU A 210 -8.36 6.52 -18.48
CA GLU A 210 -9.63 5.91 -18.16
C GLU A 210 -10.23 6.54 -16.88
N ALA A 211 -9.43 6.71 -15.82
CA ALA A 211 -9.88 7.37 -14.59
C ALA A 211 -10.33 8.82 -14.87
N MET A 212 -9.56 9.55 -15.68
CA MET A 212 -9.91 10.91 -16.08
C MET A 212 -11.27 10.95 -16.79
N THR A 213 -11.50 10.08 -17.78
CA THR A 213 -12.77 10.08 -18.54
C THR A 213 -13.97 9.69 -17.68
N GLN A 214 -13.79 8.91 -16.64
CA GLN A 214 -14.87 8.53 -15.72
C GLN A 214 -15.19 9.61 -14.68
N VAL A 215 -14.21 10.36 -14.24
CA VAL A 215 -14.35 11.34 -13.16
C VAL A 215 -14.61 12.75 -13.71
N CYS A 216 -13.91 13.14 -14.79
CA CYS A 216 -14.00 14.47 -15.34
C CYS A 216 -15.11 14.52 -16.42
N ASP A 217 -15.99 15.49 -16.29
CA ASP A 217 -17.09 15.73 -17.22
C ASP A 217 -16.77 16.96 -18.07
N SER A 218 -16.50 16.73 -19.36
CA SER A 218 -16.26 17.78 -20.34
C SER A 218 -17.35 17.85 -21.43
N GLY A 219 -18.39 17.01 -21.30
CA GLY A 219 -19.52 16.99 -22.21
C GLY A 219 -19.33 16.17 -23.48
N CYS A 220 -18.07 15.94 -23.93
CA CYS A 220 -17.74 15.12 -25.07
C CYS A 220 -16.35 14.48 -24.91
N GLU A 221 -16.21 13.19 -25.22
CA GLU A 221 -14.95 12.45 -25.04
C GLU A 221 -13.81 13.01 -25.90
N ILE A 222 -14.09 13.42 -27.13
CA ILE A 222 -13.11 14.03 -28.05
C ILE A 222 -12.62 15.36 -27.50
N ASP A 223 -13.52 16.21 -27.03
CA ASP A 223 -13.17 17.50 -26.44
C ASP A 223 -12.32 17.33 -25.17
N THR A 224 -12.52 16.24 -24.42
CA THR A 224 -11.72 15.90 -23.23
C THR A 224 -10.29 15.58 -23.58
N LEU A 225 -10.04 14.77 -24.60
CA LEU A 225 -8.68 14.41 -25.01
C LEU A 225 -7.92 15.60 -25.59
N ASP A 226 -8.57 16.44 -26.39
CA ASP A 226 -7.97 17.66 -26.94
C ASP A 226 -7.66 18.67 -25.82
N ALA A 227 -8.58 18.83 -24.86
CA ALA A 227 -8.37 19.65 -23.68
C ALA A 227 -7.20 19.13 -22.85
N PHE A 228 -7.12 17.81 -22.65
CA PHE A 228 -6.04 17.17 -21.93
C PHE A 228 -4.69 17.33 -22.62
N ALA A 229 -4.64 17.16 -23.95
CA ALA A 229 -3.43 17.40 -24.74
C ALA A 229 -2.95 18.86 -24.57
N SER A 230 -3.89 19.82 -24.56
CA SER A 230 -3.57 21.22 -24.27
C SER A 230 -2.94 21.41 -22.90
N LEU A 231 -3.40 20.71 -21.84
CA LEU A 231 -2.81 20.79 -20.50
C LEU A 231 -1.40 20.20 -20.46
N VAL A 232 -1.15 19.10 -21.17
CA VAL A 232 0.20 18.48 -21.28
C VAL A 232 1.15 19.42 -22.05
N ASP A 233 0.69 19.98 -23.18
CA ASP A 233 1.49 20.93 -23.99
C ASP A 233 1.85 22.19 -23.24
N ASN A 234 0.99 22.60 -22.31
CA ASN A 234 1.22 23.76 -21.44
C ASN A 234 2.03 23.41 -20.19
N SER A 235 2.55 22.18 -20.08
CA SER A 235 3.34 21.69 -18.93
C SER A 235 2.62 21.78 -17.57
N LEU A 236 1.30 21.85 -17.57
CA LEU A 236 0.48 21.81 -16.36
C LEU A 236 0.27 20.38 -15.85
N VAL A 237 0.29 19.41 -16.75
CA VAL A 237 0.17 17.99 -16.44
C VAL A 237 1.46 17.27 -16.81
N TRP A 238 1.95 16.42 -15.92
CA TRP A 238 3.15 15.64 -16.13
C TRP A 238 2.82 14.18 -16.35
N ARG A 239 3.55 13.55 -17.27
CA ARG A 239 3.53 12.11 -17.42
C ARG A 239 4.44 11.51 -16.36
N VAL A 240 3.93 10.54 -15.58
CA VAL A 240 4.64 9.82 -14.53
C VAL A 240 4.53 8.31 -14.77
N GLY A 241 5.42 7.52 -14.18
CA GLY A 241 5.40 6.05 -14.30
C GLY A 241 6.28 5.51 -15.42
N GLN A 242 6.23 4.18 -15.57
CA GLN A 242 7.00 3.45 -16.59
C GLN A 242 6.29 3.45 -17.95
N PRO A 243 7.00 3.17 -19.05
CA PRO A 243 6.41 3.19 -20.40
C PRO A 243 5.19 2.30 -20.57
N GLU A 244 5.13 1.19 -19.83
CA GLU A 244 4.05 0.20 -19.94
C GLU A 244 2.77 0.62 -19.17
N ALA A 245 2.88 1.52 -18.20
CA ALA A 245 1.75 2.01 -17.40
C ALA A 245 1.75 3.54 -17.37
N VAL A 246 1.18 4.13 -18.42
CA VAL A 246 1.14 5.58 -18.56
C VAL A 246 0.17 6.19 -17.55
N ARG A 247 0.72 6.98 -16.63
CA ARG A 247 -0.04 7.77 -15.66
C ARG A 247 0.31 9.25 -15.81
N PHE A 248 -0.58 10.08 -15.30
CA PHE A 248 -0.43 11.53 -15.30
C PHE A 248 -0.61 12.07 -13.90
N ALA A 249 0.00 13.20 -13.60
CA ALA A 249 -0.13 13.86 -12.31
C ALA A 249 -0.02 15.38 -12.44
N LEU A 250 -0.63 16.08 -11.50
CA LEU A 250 -0.37 17.49 -11.25
C LEU A 250 0.73 17.60 -10.18
N PRO A 251 1.76 18.44 -10.38
CA PRO A 251 2.61 18.87 -9.28
C PRO A 251 1.79 19.45 -8.12
N VAL A 252 2.27 19.28 -6.89
CA VAL A 252 1.49 19.64 -5.68
C VAL A 252 0.98 21.10 -5.74
N THR A 253 1.86 22.05 -6.06
CA THR A 253 1.49 23.48 -6.17
C THR A 253 0.48 23.76 -7.29
N ILE A 254 0.61 23.08 -8.42
CA ILE A 254 -0.32 23.19 -9.55
C ILE A 254 -1.67 22.58 -9.17
N ARG A 255 -1.68 21.47 -8.44
CA ARG A 255 -2.89 20.83 -7.95
C ARG A 255 -3.64 21.70 -6.94
N GLU A 256 -2.92 22.34 -6.01
CA GLU A 256 -3.50 23.29 -5.06
C GLU A 256 -4.17 24.47 -5.77
N TYR A 257 -3.51 25.01 -6.80
CA TYR A 257 -4.07 26.06 -7.65
C TYR A 257 -5.31 25.59 -8.42
N ALA A 258 -5.25 24.41 -9.05
CA ALA A 258 -6.37 23.81 -9.77
C ALA A 258 -7.57 23.55 -8.84
N ALA A 259 -7.31 23.10 -7.60
CA ALA A 259 -8.35 22.93 -6.58
C ALA A 259 -8.99 24.25 -6.15
N ALA A 260 -8.23 25.36 -6.12
CA ALA A 260 -8.79 26.69 -5.88
C ALA A 260 -9.72 27.10 -7.02
N GLN A 261 -9.32 26.89 -8.28
CA GLN A 261 -10.17 27.16 -9.45
C GLN A 261 -11.44 26.33 -9.46
N LEU A 262 -11.35 25.03 -9.11
CA LEU A 262 -12.53 24.17 -8.99
C LEU A 262 -13.50 24.67 -7.92
N ARG A 263 -12.96 25.15 -6.80
CA ARG A 263 -13.75 25.72 -5.69
C ARG A 263 -14.44 27.02 -6.10
N GLU A 264 -13.74 27.91 -6.80
CA GLU A 264 -14.31 29.16 -7.35
C GLU A 264 -15.42 28.88 -8.37
N ALA A 265 -15.29 27.81 -9.16
CA ALA A 265 -16.33 27.37 -10.08
C ALA A 265 -17.55 26.72 -9.38
N GLY A 266 -17.46 26.41 -8.08
CA GLY A 266 -18.52 25.76 -7.31
C GLY A 266 -18.76 24.29 -7.69
N GLU A 267 -17.80 23.62 -8.35
CA GLU A 267 -17.92 22.25 -8.85
C GLU A 267 -17.28 21.20 -7.92
N THR A 268 -16.69 21.61 -6.79
CA THR A 268 -15.89 20.75 -5.92
C THR A 268 -16.64 19.48 -5.50
N ASP A 269 -17.85 19.61 -4.97
CA ASP A 269 -18.62 18.46 -4.46
C ASP A 269 -19.07 17.53 -5.58
N ALA A 270 -19.45 18.09 -6.73
CA ALA A 270 -19.87 17.29 -7.88
C ALA A 270 -18.71 16.43 -8.42
N VAL A 271 -17.50 17.00 -8.52
CA VAL A 271 -16.32 16.27 -9.01
C VAL A 271 -15.82 15.28 -7.97
N ALA A 272 -15.75 15.68 -6.70
CA ALA A 272 -15.34 14.79 -5.62
C ALA A 272 -16.32 13.61 -5.45
N GLY A 273 -17.63 13.84 -5.65
CA GLY A 273 -18.64 12.78 -5.66
C GLY A 273 -18.43 11.77 -6.78
N ARG A 274 -18.09 12.23 -8.01
CA ARG A 274 -17.73 11.31 -9.12
C ARG A 274 -16.43 10.55 -8.84
N HIS A 275 -15.44 11.22 -8.26
CA HIS A 275 -14.20 10.57 -7.86
C HIS A 275 -14.44 9.49 -6.78
N LEU A 276 -15.28 9.77 -5.80
CA LEU A 276 -15.70 8.78 -4.79
C LEU A 276 -16.42 7.60 -5.45
N ALA A 277 -17.34 7.84 -6.39
CA ALA A 277 -18.04 6.78 -7.10
C ALA A 277 -17.07 5.89 -7.90
N TRP A 278 -16.12 6.50 -8.61
CA TRP A 278 -15.07 5.76 -9.32
C TRP A 278 -14.20 4.92 -8.35
N CYS A 279 -13.78 5.48 -7.21
CA CYS A 279 -13.03 4.75 -6.19
C CYS A 279 -13.82 3.59 -5.59
N LEU A 280 -15.15 3.74 -5.44
CA LEU A 280 -16.03 2.67 -4.96
C LEU A 280 -16.09 1.51 -5.96
N ASP A 281 -16.29 1.79 -7.24
CA ASP A 281 -16.34 0.76 -8.28
C ASP A 281 -15.00 0.02 -8.42
N LEU A 282 -13.89 0.76 -8.31
CA LEU A 282 -12.54 0.19 -8.29
C LEU A 282 -12.35 -0.74 -7.09
N ALA A 283 -12.71 -0.29 -5.88
CA ALA A 283 -12.54 -1.05 -4.65
C ALA A 283 -13.42 -2.29 -4.59
N ASP A 284 -14.67 -2.21 -5.06
CA ASP A 284 -15.59 -3.34 -5.09
C ASP A 284 -15.13 -4.42 -6.09
N THR A 285 -14.64 -3.99 -7.26
CA THR A 285 -14.06 -4.91 -8.25
C THR A 285 -12.82 -5.59 -7.69
N ALA A 286 -11.92 -4.83 -7.11
CA ALA A 286 -10.71 -5.35 -6.50
C ALA A 286 -11.01 -6.32 -5.34
N ALA A 287 -12.00 -6.02 -4.50
CA ALA A 287 -12.36 -6.85 -3.34
C ALA A 287 -12.77 -8.28 -3.74
N ALA A 288 -13.41 -8.45 -4.90
CA ALA A 288 -13.77 -9.76 -5.44
C ALA A 288 -12.55 -10.55 -5.93
N GLU A 289 -11.54 -9.87 -6.48
CA GLU A 289 -10.37 -10.44 -7.13
C GLU A 289 -9.17 -10.65 -6.18
N LEU A 290 -9.19 -10.03 -4.99
CA LEU A 290 -8.10 -10.15 -4.00
C LEU A 290 -7.99 -11.54 -3.35
N THR A 291 -8.84 -12.49 -3.70
CA THR A 291 -8.81 -13.88 -3.21
C THR A 291 -8.45 -14.90 -4.29
N GLY A 292 -8.18 -14.46 -5.53
CA GLY A 292 -7.95 -15.31 -6.69
C GLY A 292 -6.56 -15.17 -7.32
N ALA A 293 -6.41 -15.76 -8.51
CA ALA A 293 -5.17 -15.69 -9.30
C ALA A 293 -4.76 -14.26 -9.69
N SER A 294 -5.73 -13.35 -9.77
CA SER A 294 -5.51 -11.92 -10.09
C SER A 294 -5.04 -11.07 -8.91
N GLN A 295 -4.85 -11.66 -7.72
CA GLN A 295 -4.54 -10.93 -6.47
C GLN A 295 -3.37 -9.95 -6.64
N GLN A 296 -2.26 -10.40 -7.21
CA GLN A 296 -1.05 -9.58 -7.31
C GLN A 296 -1.24 -8.38 -8.24
N SER A 297 -1.91 -8.55 -9.37
CA SER A 297 -2.21 -7.46 -10.30
C SER A 297 -3.14 -6.42 -9.66
N TRP A 298 -4.16 -6.85 -8.92
CA TRP A 298 -5.05 -5.93 -8.22
C TRP A 298 -4.39 -5.23 -7.03
N LEU A 299 -3.47 -5.87 -6.32
CA LEU A 299 -2.65 -5.20 -5.31
C LEU A 299 -1.79 -4.08 -5.91
N GLN A 300 -1.23 -4.29 -7.10
CA GLN A 300 -0.48 -3.25 -7.81
C GLN A 300 -1.38 -2.06 -8.20
N VAL A 301 -2.57 -2.33 -8.74
CA VAL A 301 -3.56 -1.29 -9.07
C VAL A 301 -3.96 -0.50 -7.82
N LEU A 302 -4.37 -1.17 -6.74
CA LEU A 302 -4.76 -0.50 -5.50
C LEU A 302 -3.60 0.29 -4.86
N THR A 303 -2.37 -0.20 -4.99
CA THR A 303 -1.17 0.53 -4.52
C THR A 303 -0.96 1.80 -5.34
N ALA A 304 -1.11 1.75 -6.65
CA ALA A 304 -1.00 2.92 -7.51
C ALA A 304 -2.11 3.95 -7.23
N GLU A 305 -3.30 3.49 -6.87
CA GLU A 305 -4.46 4.35 -6.57
C GLU A 305 -4.62 4.68 -5.07
N HIS A 306 -3.70 4.25 -4.20
CA HIS A 306 -3.86 4.37 -2.75
C HIS A 306 -4.10 5.82 -2.29
N ALA A 307 -3.40 6.80 -2.87
CA ALA A 307 -3.61 8.20 -2.55
C ALA A 307 -5.02 8.70 -2.97
N ASN A 308 -5.53 8.23 -4.10
CA ASN A 308 -6.89 8.53 -4.57
C ASN A 308 -7.95 7.91 -3.66
N LEU A 309 -7.75 6.65 -3.25
CA LEU A 309 -8.64 5.96 -2.31
C LEU A 309 -8.70 6.66 -0.95
N ARG A 310 -7.56 7.15 -0.44
CA ARG A 310 -7.50 7.98 0.77
C ARG A 310 -8.29 9.27 0.62
N ALA A 311 -8.09 10.01 -0.48
CA ALA A 311 -8.80 11.25 -0.75
C ALA A 311 -10.32 11.02 -0.85
N ALA A 312 -10.74 9.91 -1.45
CA ALA A 312 -12.16 9.54 -1.54
C ALA A 312 -12.77 9.22 -0.16
N ILE A 313 -12.05 8.51 0.71
CA ILE A 313 -12.51 8.25 2.09
C ILE A 313 -12.60 9.56 2.88
N GLU A 314 -11.60 10.43 2.76
CA GLU A 314 -11.58 11.74 3.42
C GLU A 314 -12.75 12.63 2.97
N TYR A 315 -13.02 12.64 1.67
CA TYR A 315 -14.20 13.34 1.15
C TYR A 315 -15.50 12.73 1.71
N ALA A 316 -15.65 11.41 1.73
CA ALA A 316 -16.82 10.76 2.28
C ALA A 316 -17.05 11.13 3.77
N ILE A 317 -15.96 11.27 4.53
CA ILE A 317 -16.03 11.71 5.94
C ILE A 317 -16.44 13.17 6.03
N THR A 318 -15.84 14.07 5.28
CA THR A 318 -16.10 15.52 5.35
C THR A 318 -17.48 15.90 4.79
N ALA A 319 -17.94 15.19 3.76
CA ALA A 319 -19.27 15.36 3.17
C ALA A 319 -20.39 14.65 3.94
N GLY A 320 -20.06 13.80 4.93
CA GLY A 320 -21.05 13.02 5.67
C GLY A 320 -21.65 11.85 4.88
N GLU A 321 -20.97 11.39 3.83
CA GLU A 321 -21.37 10.27 2.97
C GLU A 321 -21.13 8.92 3.66
N SER A 322 -21.87 8.69 4.76
CA SER A 322 -21.68 7.55 5.66
C SER A 322 -21.70 6.20 4.95
N ALA A 323 -22.70 5.95 4.10
CA ALA A 323 -22.83 4.68 3.39
C ALA A 323 -21.67 4.44 2.39
N ALA A 324 -21.27 5.48 1.63
CA ALA A 324 -20.18 5.39 0.68
C ALA A 324 -18.84 5.18 1.37
N GLY A 325 -18.54 5.94 2.44
CA GLY A 325 -17.33 5.78 3.24
C GLY A 325 -17.20 4.38 3.85
N GLN A 326 -18.28 3.84 4.43
CA GLN A 326 -18.30 2.50 5.01
C GLN A 326 -18.13 1.40 3.94
N ARG A 327 -18.75 1.56 2.75
CA ARG A 327 -18.60 0.63 1.64
C ARG A 327 -17.16 0.62 1.14
N LEU A 328 -16.57 1.79 0.88
CA LEU A 328 -15.20 1.93 0.39
C LEU A 328 -14.18 1.37 1.39
N ALA A 329 -14.22 1.81 2.64
CA ALA A 329 -13.31 1.31 3.66
C ALA A 329 -13.50 -0.19 3.94
N GLY A 330 -14.77 -0.66 3.92
CA GLY A 330 -15.10 -2.07 4.06
C GLY A 330 -14.58 -2.95 2.92
N ALA A 331 -14.50 -2.45 1.68
CA ALA A 331 -13.95 -3.17 0.54
C ALA A 331 -12.41 -3.24 0.58
N LEU A 332 -11.74 -2.22 1.12
CA LEU A 332 -10.27 -2.11 1.13
C LEU A 332 -9.57 -2.88 2.24
N TRP A 333 -10.28 -3.50 3.18
CA TRP A 333 -9.67 -4.12 4.36
C TRP A 333 -8.59 -5.15 4.00
N ARG A 334 -8.84 -5.98 2.96
CA ARG A 334 -7.90 -7.02 2.53
C ARG A 334 -6.66 -6.44 1.86
N PHE A 335 -6.79 -5.33 1.15
CA PHE A 335 -5.67 -4.57 0.64
C PHE A 335 -4.77 -4.06 1.79
N TRP A 336 -5.37 -3.51 2.85
CA TRP A 336 -4.61 -3.06 4.03
C TRP A 336 -3.97 -4.22 4.81
N GLU A 337 -4.67 -5.36 4.91
CA GLU A 337 -4.13 -6.58 5.52
C GLU A 337 -2.86 -7.06 4.79
N ILE A 338 -2.96 -7.24 3.48
CA ILE A 338 -1.88 -7.83 2.67
C ILE A 338 -0.67 -6.88 2.59
N ASN A 339 -0.90 -5.59 2.40
CA ASN A 339 0.17 -4.59 2.29
C ASN A 339 0.68 -4.06 3.64
N GLY A 340 0.16 -4.54 4.77
CA GLY A 340 0.62 -4.14 6.10
C GLY A 340 0.17 -2.75 6.55
N HIS A 341 -0.87 -2.17 5.93
CA HIS A 341 -1.45 -0.87 6.30
C HIS A 341 -2.52 -0.98 7.40
N LEU A 342 -2.35 -1.90 8.35
CA LEU A 342 -3.37 -2.25 9.35
C LEU A 342 -3.82 -1.05 10.20
N ALA A 343 -2.89 -0.24 10.70
CA ALA A 343 -3.21 0.93 11.53
C ALA A 343 -4.00 1.98 10.74
N GLU A 344 -3.63 2.19 9.47
CA GLU A 344 -4.35 3.09 8.57
C GLU A 344 -5.78 2.61 8.34
N GLY A 345 -5.95 1.34 7.96
CA GLY A 345 -7.26 0.75 7.72
C GLY A 345 -8.18 0.81 8.94
N ARG A 346 -7.64 0.50 10.13
CA ARG A 346 -8.39 0.64 11.38
C ARG A 346 -8.84 2.07 11.66
N ARG A 347 -7.96 3.05 11.43
CA ARG A 347 -8.30 4.46 11.63
C ARG A 347 -9.42 4.90 10.67
N TRP A 348 -9.33 4.57 9.39
CA TRP A 348 -10.37 4.91 8.41
C TRP A 348 -11.70 4.24 8.74
N LEU A 349 -11.70 2.93 9.05
CA LEU A 349 -12.89 2.21 9.43
C LEU A 349 -13.53 2.77 10.70
N ALA A 350 -12.74 3.14 11.71
CA ALA A 350 -13.26 3.77 12.92
C ALA A 350 -13.99 5.08 12.58
N HIS A 351 -13.36 5.98 11.80
CA HIS A 351 -13.98 7.26 11.43
C HIS A 351 -15.27 7.08 10.63
N VAL A 352 -15.29 6.21 9.60
CA VAL A 352 -16.51 6.03 8.78
C VAL A 352 -17.65 5.32 9.54
N LEU A 353 -17.32 4.49 10.53
CA LEU A 353 -18.32 3.82 11.38
C LEU A 353 -18.95 4.75 12.43
N GLU A 354 -18.26 5.83 12.78
CA GLU A 354 -18.74 6.87 13.69
C GLU A 354 -19.56 7.96 12.97
N LEU A 355 -19.51 8.02 11.64
CA LEU A 355 -20.25 9.03 10.88
C LEU A 355 -21.77 8.92 11.12
N PRO A 356 -22.43 10.04 11.44
CA PRO A 356 -23.87 10.09 11.51
C PRO A 356 -24.47 9.98 10.10
N GLY A 357 -25.65 9.41 9.99
CA GLY A 357 -26.39 9.34 8.73
C GLY A 357 -26.90 7.93 8.41
N PRO A 358 -27.78 7.82 7.42
CA PRO A 358 -28.35 6.55 7.01
C PRO A 358 -27.29 5.71 6.28
N SER A 359 -27.16 4.46 6.69
CA SER A 359 -26.36 3.48 5.97
C SER A 359 -27.09 2.14 5.99
N PRO A 360 -27.16 1.42 4.85
CA PRO A 360 -27.75 0.09 4.81
C PRO A 360 -27.07 -0.85 5.82
N ALA A 361 -27.87 -1.63 6.56
CA ALA A 361 -27.37 -2.53 7.60
C ALA A 361 -26.25 -3.46 7.11
N LEU A 362 -26.37 -3.98 5.87
CA LEU A 362 -25.36 -4.85 5.26
C LEU A 362 -24.03 -4.13 4.98
N VAL A 363 -24.06 -2.87 4.56
CA VAL A 363 -22.85 -2.06 4.33
C VAL A 363 -22.12 -1.86 5.65
N ARG A 364 -22.86 -1.46 6.67
CA ARG A 364 -22.34 -1.25 8.01
C ARG A 364 -21.80 -2.53 8.65
N ALA A 365 -22.51 -3.65 8.47
CA ALA A 365 -22.07 -4.96 8.93
C ALA A 365 -20.73 -5.37 8.31
N ARG A 366 -20.58 -5.18 7.00
CA ARG A 366 -19.32 -5.47 6.28
C ARG A 366 -18.17 -4.60 6.77
N ALA A 367 -18.40 -3.32 7.02
CA ALA A 367 -17.40 -2.42 7.59
C ALA A 367 -16.98 -2.83 9.02
N PHE A 368 -17.91 -3.22 9.89
CA PHE A 368 -17.60 -3.76 11.21
C PHE A 368 -16.83 -5.07 11.13
N LYS A 369 -17.20 -5.99 10.23
CA LYS A 369 -16.44 -7.22 9.98
C LYS A 369 -15.02 -6.93 9.54
N ALA A 370 -14.83 -5.99 8.62
CA ALA A 370 -13.51 -5.54 8.16
C ALA A 370 -12.66 -4.97 9.31
N ALA A 371 -13.24 -4.10 10.13
CA ALA A 371 -12.57 -3.54 11.30
C ALA A 371 -12.18 -4.62 12.32
N GLY A 372 -13.05 -5.63 12.54
CA GLY A 372 -12.78 -6.76 13.42
C GLY A 372 -11.60 -7.62 12.92
N ASN A 373 -11.52 -7.86 11.60
CA ASN A 373 -10.41 -8.60 11.00
C ASN A 373 -9.07 -7.86 11.20
N LEU A 374 -9.01 -6.55 10.89
CA LEU A 374 -7.79 -5.76 11.08
C LEU A 374 -7.38 -5.64 12.56
N ALA A 375 -8.36 -5.60 13.48
CA ALA A 375 -8.09 -5.62 14.91
C ALA A 375 -7.44 -6.94 15.35
N ARG A 376 -7.94 -8.09 14.85
CA ARG A 376 -7.34 -9.41 15.08
C ARG A 376 -5.89 -9.45 14.59
N ASP A 377 -5.64 -8.96 13.38
CA ASP A 377 -4.30 -9.01 12.76
C ASP A 377 -3.28 -8.12 13.51
N GLN A 378 -3.76 -7.12 14.26
CA GLN A 378 -2.98 -6.35 15.24
C GLN A 378 -2.96 -6.97 16.65
N CYS A 379 -3.50 -8.17 16.83
CA CYS A 379 -3.61 -8.85 18.12
C CYS A 379 -4.46 -8.09 19.18
N ASP A 380 -5.34 -7.17 18.74
CA ASP A 380 -6.32 -6.50 19.60
C ASP A 380 -7.61 -7.34 19.64
N PHE A 381 -7.51 -8.49 20.32
CA PHE A 381 -8.60 -9.46 20.36
C PHE A 381 -9.85 -8.93 21.04
N GLY A 382 -9.71 -7.98 21.99
CA GLY A 382 -10.84 -7.33 22.65
C GLY A 382 -11.69 -6.54 21.66
N ALA A 383 -11.05 -5.65 20.90
CA ALA A 383 -11.72 -4.88 19.86
C ALA A 383 -12.27 -5.80 18.74
N ALA A 384 -11.53 -6.82 18.34
CA ALA A 384 -11.93 -7.76 17.30
C ALA A 384 -13.26 -8.46 17.63
N ILE A 385 -13.41 -8.96 18.86
CA ILE A 385 -14.66 -9.60 19.33
C ILE A 385 -15.81 -8.61 19.38
N GLU A 386 -15.59 -7.41 19.93
CA GLU A 386 -16.66 -6.40 20.03
C GLU A 386 -17.17 -5.96 18.66
N LEU A 387 -16.24 -5.68 17.72
CA LEU A 387 -16.60 -5.30 16.35
C LEU A 387 -17.31 -6.44 15.61
N SER A 388 -16.84 -7.68 15.80
CA SER A 388 -17.49 -8.87 15.23
C SER A 388 -18.89 -9.09 15.78
N ARG A 389 -19.13 -8.83 17.07
CA ARG A 389 -20.50 -8.90 17.67
C ARG A 389 -21.43 -7.89 17.04
N ARG A 390 -20.95 -6.65 16.79
CA ARG A 390 -21.75 -5.62 16.10
C ARG A 390 -22.05 -6.04 14.66
N ALA A 391 -21.08 -6.58 13.95
CA ALA A 391 -21.29 -7.12 12.60
C ALA A 391 -22.31 -8.26 12.61
N LEU A 392 -22.20 -9.21 13.55
CA LEU A 392 -23.11 -10.34 13.71
C LEU A 392 -24.56 -9.90 13.94
N ALA A 393 -24.76 -8.93 14.83
CA ALA A 393 -26.09 -8.38 15.11
C ALA A 393 -26.73 -7.80 13.83
N LEU A 394 -25.98 -6.98 13.08
CA LEU A 394 -26.46 -6.35 11.85
C LEU A 394 -26.71 -7.35 10.72
N PHE A 395 -25.86 -8.37 10.53
CA PHE A 395 -26.11 -9.41 9.53
C PHE A 395 -27.36 -10.25 9.91
N THR A 396 -27.52 -10.54 11.20
CA THR A 396 -28.70 -11.27 11.69
C THR A 396 -29.98 -10.46 11.49
N GLU A 397 -29.98 -9.16 11.84
CA GLU A 397 -31.10 -8.25 11.62
C GLU A 397 -31.45 -8.11 10.12
N ALA A 398 -30.44 -8.06 9.26
CA ALA A 398 -30.62 -7.97 7.82
C ALA A 398 -31.03 -9.32 7.17
N GLY A 399 -31.03 -10.42 7.91
CA GLY A 399 -31.32 -11.76 7.38
C GLY A 399 -30.20 -12.32 6.47
N ASP A 400 -28.99 -11.76 6.51
CA ASP A 400 -27.84 -12.25 5.75
C ASP A 400 -27.20 -13.44 6.46
N ALA A 401 -27.67 -14.63 6.12
CA ALA A 401 -27.18 -15.87 6.70
C ALA A 401 -25.71 -16.16 6.34
N ALA A 402 -25.25 -15.76 5.13
CA ALA A 402 -23.87 -15.94 4.70
C ALA A 402 -22.92 -15.00 5.47
N GLY A 403 -23.30 -13.73 5.62
CA GLY A 403 -22.57 -12.78 6.45
C GLY A 403 -22.50 -13.22 7.92
N THR A 404 -23.60 -13.74 8.44
CA THR A 404 -23.68 -14.31 9.80
C THR A 404 -22.70 -15.47 9.97
N ALA A 405 -22.70 -16.43 9.04
CA ALA A 405 -21.79 -17.57 9.06
C ALA A 405 -20.31 -17.14 9.00
N ALA A 406 -19.99 -16.21 8.09
CA ALA A 406 -18.62 -15.70 7.94
C ALA A 406 -18.11 -14.98 9.20
N VAL A 407 -18.96 -14.18 9.88
CA VAL A 407 -18.56 -13.51 11.13
C VAL A 407 -18.37 -14.50 12.26
N LEU A 408 -19.23 -15.51 12.39
CA LEU A 408 -19.05 -16.58 13.38
C LEU A 408 -17.73 -17.32 13.17
N ASN A 409 -17.36 -17.62 11.91
CA ASN A 409 -16.05 -18.20 11.60
C ASN A 409 -14.89 -17.27 12.03
N ASN A 410 -14.99 -15.98 11.74
CA ASN A 410 -13.97 -15.00 12.14
C ASN A 410 -13.85 -14.88 13.66
N MET A 411 -14.98 -14.87 14.38
CA MET A 411 -15.00 -14.89 15.85
C MET A 411 -14.30 -16.14 16.39
N GLY A 412 -14.58 -17.32 15.81
CA GLY A 412 -13.88 -18.55 16.15
C GLY A 412 -12.37 -18.44 15.98
N THR A 413 -11.91 -17.82 14.89
CA THR A 413 -10.49 -17.58 14.67
C THR A 413 -9.89 -16.63 15.73
N VAL A 414 -10.59 -15.55 16.09
CA VAL A 414 -10.14 -14.62 17.14
C VAL A 414 -10.05 -15.31 18.50
N GLU A 415 -11.04 -16.14 18.85
CA GLU A 415 -11.03 -16.89 20.12
C GLU A 415 -9.89 -17.91 20.15
N LEU A 416 -9.60 -18.58 19.00
CA LEU A 416 -8.46 -19.49 18.87
C LEU A 416 -7.12 -18.76 19.06
N ASP A 417 -6.95 -17.61 18.40
CA ASP A 417 -5.74 -16.79 18.50
C ASP A 417 -5.53 -16.25 19.93
N ARG A 418 -6.62 -16.03 20.68
CA ARG A 418 -6.61 -15.65 22.09
C ARG A 418 -6.31 -16.84 23.04
N GLY A 419 -6.40 -18.06 22.53
CA GLY A 419 -6.20 -19.29 23.30
C GLY A 419 -7.48 -19.88 23.91
N ASP A 420 -8.67 -19.30 23.65
CA ASP A 420 -9.94 -19.86 24.12
C ASP A 420 -10.48 -20.89 23.11
N VAL A 421 -9.87 -22.07 23.12
CA VAL A 421 -10.17 -23.17 22.18
C VAL A 421 -11.64 -23.58 22.23
N GLN A 422 -12.26 -23.59 23.43
CA GLN A 422 -13.66 -24.04 23.57
C GLN A 422 -14.64 -23.03 22.96
N ALA A 423 -14.40 -21.74 23.16
CA ALA A 423 -15.18 -20.68 22.51
C ALA A 423 -15.01 -20.71 20.99
N ALA A 424 -13.78 -20.96 20.50
CA ALA A 424 -13.50 -21.12 19.09
C ALA A 424 -14.30 -22.27 18.46
N ILE A 425 -14.28 -23.45 19.07
CA ILE A 425 -15.05 -24.63 18.61
C ILE A 425 -16.53 -24.29 18.51
N THR A 426 -17.09 -23.64 19.55
CA THR A 426 -18.51 -23.26 19.57
C THR A 426 -18.86 -22.31 18.41
N CYS A 427 -18.01 -21.32 18.13
CA CYS A 427 -18.19 -20.41 17.01
C CYS A 427 -18.10 -21.12 15.65
N PHE A 428 -17.11 -22.01 15.48
CA PHE A 428 -16.95 -22.77 14.23
C PHE A 428 -18.11 -23.73 13.98
N GLU A 429 -18.61 -24.43 15.01
CA GLU A 429 -19.77 -25.32 14.87
C GLU A 429 -21.05 -24.55 14.50
N ALA A 430 -21.26 -23.36 15.11
CA ALA A 430 -22.37 -22.49 14.74
C ALA A 430 -22.25 -21.99 13.29
N SER A 431 -21.04 -21.60 12.87
CA SER A 431 -20.76 -21.19 11.49
C SER A 431 -20.99 -22.34 10.49
N LEU A 432 -20.49 -23.55 10.81
CA LEU A 432 -20.68 -24.72 9.98
C LEU A 432 -22.16 -25.06 9.78
N GLY A 433 -22.96 -24.97 10.84
CA GLY A 433 -24.41 -25.16 10.76
C GLY A 433 -25.05 -24.21 9.75
N ARG A 434 -24.69 -22.91 9.80
CA ARG A 434 -25.20 -21.90 8.86
C ARG A 434 -24.77 -22.15 7.42
N PHE A 435 -23.51 -22.45 7.17
CA PHE A 435 -23.04 -22.78 5.81
C PHE A 435 -23.68 -24.07 5.27
N THR A 436 -23.97 -25.03 6.15
CA THR A 436 -24.70 -26.25 5.77
C THR A 436 -26.15 -25.94 5.35
N GLU A 437 -26.87 -25.08 6.10
CA GLU A 437 -28.21 -24.61 5.73
C GLU A 437 -28.23 -23.89 4.37
N LEU A 438 -27.14 -23.15 4.06
CA LEU A 438 -26.97 -22.42 2.80
C LEU A 438 -26.49 -23.30 1.64
N ASN A 439 -26.09 -24.56 1.87
CA ASN A 439 -25.39 -25.40 0.92
C ASN A 439 -24.11 -24.75 0.34
N ASP A 440 -23.47 -23.86 1.12
CA ASP A 440 -22.20 -23.24 0.74
C ASP A 440 -21.04 -24.21 0.99
N ARG A 441 -20.69 -24.96 -0.04
CA ARG A 441 -19.63 -25.99 0.03
C ARG A 441 -18.26 -25.41 0.37
N TRP A 442 -17.94 -24.21 -0.14
CA TRP A 442 -16.66 -23.57 0.14
C TRP A 442 -16.59 -23.08 1.58
N GLY A 443 -17.65 -22.41 2.07
CA GLY A 443 -17.76 -22.00 3.46
C GLY A 443 -17.68 -23.18 4.42
N MET A 444 -18.34 -24.30 4.11
CA MET A 444 -18.26 -25.52 4.90
C MET A 444 -16.82 -26.06 4.96
N ALA A 445 -16.13 -26.17 3.81
CA ALA A 445 -14.75 -26.65 3.74
C ALA A 445 -13.79 -25.79 4.57
N LEU A 446 -13.94 -24.44 4.48
CA LEU A 446 -13.16 -23.47 5.25
C LEU A 446 -13.32 -23.66 6.75
N VAL A 447 -14.58 -23.75 7.22
CA VAL A 447 -14.87 -23.87 8.65
C VAL A 447 -14.45 -25.22 9.20
N LEU A 448 -14.59 -26.30 8.43
CA LEU A 448 -14.08 -27.62 8.80
C LEU A 448 -12.56 -27.58 9.02
N GLY A 449 -11.81 -26.89 8.15
CA GLY A 449 -10.36 -26.73 8.33
C GLY A 449 -10.01 -25.98 9.62
N ASN A 450 -10.70 -24.88 9.90
CA ASN A 450 -10.50 -24.08 11.12
C ASN A 450 -10.92 -24.84 12.38
N LEU A 451 -12.02 -25.58 12.33
CA LEU A 451 -12.47 -26.45 13.44
C LEU A 451 -11.45 -27.58 13.72
N ALA A 452 -10.90 -28.20 12.67
CA ALA A 452 -9.85 -29.21 12.82
C ALA A 452 -8.59 -28.61 13.49
N GLN A 453 -8.22 -27.38 13.11
CA GLN A 453 -7.11 -26.66 13.72
C GLN A 453 -7.36 -26.38 15.21
N ALA A 454 -8.56 -25.94 15.59
CA ALA A 454 -8.93 -25.74 16.99
C ALA A 454 -8.89 -27.07 17.77
N LEU A 455 -9.42 -28.15 17.20
CA LEU A 455 -9.42 -29.46 17.83
C LEU A 455 -8.02 -30.09 17.97
N ARG A 456 -7.03 -29.67 17.17
CA ARG A 456 -5.64 -30.15 17.21
C ARG A 456 -5.00 -30.04 18.60
N THR A 457 -5.37 -29.03 19.36
CA THR A 457 -4.84 -28.76 20.71
C THR A 457 -5.65 -29.39 21.83
N THR A 458 -6.73 -30.09 21.50
CA THR A 458 -7.60 -30.79 22.47
C THR A 458 -7.25 -32.29 22.57
N THR A 459 -7.96 -32.99 23.45
CA THR A 459 -7.86 -34.47 23.57
C THR A 459 -8.70 -35.22 22.54
N GLU A 460 -9.46 -34.52 21.67
CA GLU A 460 -10.39 -35.10 20.69
C GLU A 460 -9.70 -35.48 19.37
N HIS A 461 -8.55 -36.13 19.44
CA HIS A 461 -7.67 -36.42 18.28
C HIS A 461 -8.38 -37.10 17.11
N ALA A 462 -9.19 -38.14 17.38
CA ALA A 462 -9.92 -38.84 16.33
C ALA A 462 -10.98 -37.97 15.63
N ARG A 463 -11.58 -37.03 16.36
CA ARG A 463 -12.51 -36.06 15.79
C ARG A 463 -11.78 -35.04 14.95
N ALA A 464 -10.64 -34.49 15.42
CA ALA A 464 -9.80 -33.56 14.70
C ALA A 464 -9.35 -34.14 13.34
N GLU A 465 -8.86 -35.38 13.34
CA GLU A 465 -8.44 -36.10 12.13
C GLU A 465 -9.59 -36.29 11.13
N ARG A 466 -10.75 -36.78 11.59
CA ARG A 466 -11.92 -36.95 10.73
C ARG A 466 -12.35 -35.65 10.07
N ILE A 467 -12.43 -34.54 10.84
CA ILE A 467 -12.86 -33.23 10.34
C ILE A 467 -11.83 -32.65 9.37
N ALA A 468 -10.53 -32.83 9.63
CA ALA A 468 -9.48 -32.42 8.71
C ALA A 468 -9.58 -33.16 7.35
N ARG A 469 -9.85 -34.45 7.36
CA ARG A 469 -10.07 -35.25 6.13
C ARG A 469 -11.30 -34.75 5.36
N GLN A 470 -12.41 -34.47 6.06
CA GLN A 470 -13.61 -33.89 5.43
C GLN A 470 -13.33 -32.53 4.78
N SER A 471 -12.52 -31.67 5.41
CA SER A 471 -12.11 -30.41 4.82
C SER A 471 -11.28 -30.60 3.54
N ILE A 472 -10.34 -31.56 3.54
CA ILE A 472 -9.52 -31.90 2.38
C ILE A 472 -10.41 -32.38 1.22
N GLU A 473 -11.29 -33.36 1.46
CA GLU A 473 -12.21 -33.89 0.46
C GLU A 473 -13.10 -32.80 -0.14
N ALA A 474 -13.58 -31.88 0.70
CA ALA A 474 -14.41 -30.78 0.25
C ALA A 474 -13.65 -29.78 -0.64
N PHE A 475 -12.43 -29.40 -0.29
CA PHE A 475 -11.62 -28.50 -1.11
C PHE A 475 -11.14 -29.17 -2.40
N GLU A 476 -10.78 -30.46 -2.37
CA GLU A 476 -10.43 -31.23 -3.57
C GLU A 476 -11.61 -31.31 -4.56
N ALA A 477 -12.83 -31.54 -4.04
CA ALA A 477 -14.04 -31.55 -4.86
C ALA A 477 -14.36 -30.18 -5.49
N LEU A 478 -13.88 -29.09 -4.89
CA LEU A 478 -14.00 -27.71 -5.38
C LEU A 478 -12.85 -27.29 -6.31
N GLY A 479 -11.77 -28.11 -6.39
CA GLY A 479 -10.57 -27.73 -7.12
C GLY A 479 -9.76 -26.61 -6.45
N ASP A 480 -9.99 -26.32 -5.17
CA ASP A 480 -9.26 -25.30 -4.41
C ASP A 480 -7.94 -25.87 -3.89
N GLU A 481 -6.86 -25.69 -4.65
CA GLU A 481 -5.52 -26.17 -4.29
C GLU A 481 -4.98 -25.49 -3.01
N GLN A 482 -5.29 -24.22 -2.80
CA GLN A 482 -4.83 -23.47 -1.62
C GLN A 482 -5.54 -23.94 -0.35
N GLY A 483 -6.86 -24.12 -0.39
CA GLY A 483 -7.64 -24.69 0.70
C GLY A 483 -7.22 -26.11 1.02
N THR A 484 -7.00 -26.94 -0.01
CA THR A 484 -6.49 -28.31 0.12
C THR A 484 -5.12 -28.33 0.82
N ALA A 485 -4.16 -27.51 0.38
CA ALA A 485 -2.82 -27.45 0.97
C ALA A 485 -2.86 -27.03 2.45
N ARG A 486 -3.73 -26.09 2.80
CA ARG A 486 -3.92 -25.65 4.19
C ARG A 486 -4.47 -26.78 5.06
N SER A 487 -5.50 -27.49 4.58
CA SER A 487 -6.14 -28.59 5.32
C SER A 487 -5.22 -29.80 5.45
N LEU A 488 -4.39 -30.10 4.42
CA LEU A 488 -3.33 -31.10 4.48
C LEU A 488 -2.30 -30.77 5.57
N THR A 489 -1.91 -29.50 5.69
CA THR A 489 -0.99 -29.05 6.75
C THR A 489 -1.59 -29.29 8.14
N THR A 490 -2.86 -28.96 8.34
CA THR A 490 -3.55 -29.19 9.61
C THR A 490 -3.64 -30.68 9.95
N LEU A 491 -4.01 -31.53 8.98
CA LEU A 491 -4.05 -32.99 9.18
C LEU A 491 -2.66 -33.56 9.51
N ALA A 492 -1.63 -33.10 8.80
CA ALA A 492 -0.25 -33.55 9.03
C ALA A 492 0.23 -33.24 10.45
N LEU A 493 -0.09 -32.05 10.97
CA LEU A 493 0.23 -31.65 12.34
C LEU A 493 -0.54 -32.49 13.36
N ILE A 494 -1.84 -32.79 13.12
CA ILE A 494 -2.65 -33.70 13.96
C ILE A 494 -1.99 -35.07 14.03
N LEU A 495 -1.64 -35.68 12.89
CA LEU A 495 -1.02 -37.00 12.82
C LEU A 495 0.36 -37.02 13.47
N GLY A 496 1.18 -36.00 13.26
CA GLY A 496 2.50 -35.90 13.90
C GLY A 496 2.41 -35.83 15.43
N ARG A 497 1.39 -35.16 15.98
CA ARG A 497 1.11 -35.12 17.42
C ARG A 497 0.56 -36.47 17.94
N ASN A 498 -0.15 -37.22 17.10
CA ASN A 498 -0.68 -38.54 17.39
C ASN A 498 0.37 -39.68 17.24
N GLY A 499 1.65 -39.33 17.06
CA GLY A 499 2.73 -40.31 16.94
C GLY A 499 2.90 -40.91 15.54
N GLN A 500 2.38 -40.27 14.53
CA GLN A 500 2.46 -40.66 13.11
C GLN A 500 3.19 -39.61 12.25
N PRO A 501 4.43 -39.21 12.61
CA PRO A 501 5.15 -38.14 11.88
C PRO A 501 5.51 -38.53 10.45
N ASP A 502 5.67 -39.84 10.13
CA ASP A 502 5.93 -40.31 8.76
C ASP A 502 4.77 -40.02 7.80
N GLU A 503 3.52 -40.18 8.26
CA GLU A 503 2.35 -39.82 7.46
C GLU A 503 2.22 -38.31 7.36
N GLY A 504 2.53 -37.59 8.44
CA GLY A 504 2.61 -36.11 8.47
C GLY A 504 3.58 -35.57 7.40
N LEU A 505 4.77 -36.16 7.25
CA LEU A 505 5.74 -35.81 6.22
C LEU A 505 5.16 -35.90 4.81
N ARG A 506 4.48 -37.04 4.50
CA ARG A 506 3.87 -37.24 3.18
C ARG A 506 2.81 -36.17 2.85
N LEU A 507 1.99 -35.83 3.84
CA LEU A 507 0.95 -34.81 3.67
C LEU A 507 1.55 -33.41 3.51
N HIS A 508 2.57 -33.06 4.29
CA HIS A 508 3.29 -31.79 4.13
C HIS A 508 3.98 -31.70 2.76
N ALA A 509 4.61 -32.78 2.27
CA ALA A 509 5.20 -32.81 0.93
C ALA A 509 4.14 -32.54 -0.15
N ARG A 510 2.96 -33.16 -0.04
CA ARG A 510 1.83 -32.89 -0.93
C ARG A 510 1.35 -31.42 -0.83
N ALA A 511 1.30 -30.85 0.37
CA ALA A 511 0.94 -29.45 0.56
C ALA A 511 1.96 -28.50 -0.09
N VAL A 512 3.28 -28.82 -0.03
CA VAL A 512 4.32 -28.05 -0.73
C VAL A 512 4.11 -28.09 -2.24
N ASP A 513 3.83 -29.27 -2.84
CA ASP A 513 3.57 -29.41 -4.27
C ASP A 513 2.39 -28.53 -4.73
N LEU A 514 1.28 -28.52 -3.98
CA LEU A 514 0.13 -27.67 -4.27
C LEU A 514 0.48 -26.17 -4.15
N ARG A 515 1.19 -25.78 -3.09
CA ARG A 515 1.60 -24.38 -2.86
C ARG A 515 2.55 -23.84 -3.92
N MET A 516 3.43 -24.71 -4.42
CA MET A 516 4.33 -24.36 -5.53
C MET A 516 3.56 -24.06 -6.82
N ARG A 517 2.48 -24.78 -7.10
CA ARG A 517 1.64 -24.52 -8.29
C ARG A 517 0.93 -23.17 -8.25
N VAL A 518 0.58 -22.68 -7.06
CA VAL A 518 -0.10 -21.41 -6.87
C VAL A 518 0.84 -20.27 -6.42
N ASP A 519 2.16 -20.47 -6.51
CA ASP A 519 3.23 -19.54 -6.06
C ASP A 519 3.07 -19.02 -4.61
N ASP A 520 2.51 -19.87 -3.72
CA ASP A 520 2.38 -19.57 -2.28
C ASP A 520 3.71 -19.79 -1.54
N ARG A 521 4.66 -18.88 -1.72
CA ARG A 521 5.99 -18.96 -1.09
C ARG A 521 5.94 -18.92 0.43
N ALA A 522 5.01 -18.17 0.98
CA ALA A 522 4.77 -18.09 2.42
C ALA A 522 4.31 -19.43 3.00
N GLY A 523 3.37 -20.07 2.33
CA GLY A 523 2.91 -21.40 2.68
C GLY A 523 3.98 -22.47 2.50
N VAL A 524 4.83 -22.36 1.47
CA VAL A 524 5.99 -23.26 1.31
C VAL A 524 6.94 -23.15 2.50
N ALA A 525 7.30 -21.92 2.93
CA ALA A 525 8.16 -21.73 4.11
C ALA A 525 7.57 -22.39 5.35
N ARG A 526 6.28 -22.18 5.63
CA ARG A 526 5.56 -22.83 6.74
C ARG A 526 5.57 -24.35 6.63
N SER A 527 5.36 -24.89 5.42
CA SER A 527 5.42 -26.35 5.23
C SER A 527 6.81 -26.92 5.51
N LEU A 528 7.89 -26.23 5.11
CA LEU A 528 9.26 -26.66 5.39
C LEU A 528 9.56 -26.68 6.88
N GLU A 529 9.07 -25.71 7.66
CA GLU A 529 9.18 -25.69 9.12
C GLU A 529 8.47 -26.89 9.76
N ASN A 530 7.24 -27.20 9.30
CA ASN A 530 6.48 -28.32 9.79
C ASN A 530 7.11 -29.68 9.39
N ILE A 531 7.71 -29.76 8.21
CA ILE A 531 8.52 -30.93 7.80
C ILE A 531 9.74 -31.07 8.71
N ALA A 532 10.41 -29.96 9.03
CA ALA A 532 11.53 -29.96 9.97
C ALA A 532 11.10 -30.48 11.37
N TRP A 533 9.91 -30.07 11.83
CA TRP A 533 9.34 -30.59 13.07
C TRP A 533 9.09 -32.11 13.01
N CYS A 534 8.53 -32.62 11.93
CA CYS A 534 8.36 -34.04 11.72
C CYS A 534 9.70 -34.79 11.68
N GLN A 535 10.72 -34.28 10.98
CA GLN A 535 12.06 -34.84 10.90
C GLN A 535 12.74 -34.90 12.28
N ALA A 536 12.61 -33.84 13.07
CA ALA A 536 13.10 -33.83 14.43
C ALA A 536 12.45 -34.92 15.32
N LYS A 537 11.13 -35.14 15.17
CA LYS A 537 10.40 -36.21 15.85
C LYS A 537 10.83 -37.61 15.40
N LEU A 538 11.26 -37.77 14.15
CA LEU A 538 11.78 -39.03 13.59
C LEU A 538 13.26 -39.28 13.92
N GLY A 539 13.93 -38.36 14.62
CA GLY A 539 15.31 -38.49 15.03
C GLY A 539 16.32 -38.09 13.95
N ASP A 540 15.92 -37.23 12.99
CA ASP A 540 16.82 -36.58 12.02
C ASP A 540 16.94 -35.09 12.26
N PRO A 541 17.67 -34.67 13.30
CA PRO A 541 17.87 -33.24 13.63
C PRO A 541 18.74 -32.53 12.58
N ALA A 542 19.57 -33.25 11.81
CA ALA A 542 20.41 -32.64 10.78
C ALA A 542 19.57 -32.10 9.60
N THR A 543 18.67 -32.93 9.07
CA THR A 543 17.72 -32.49 8.04
C THR A 543 16.78 -31.42 8.56
N ALA A 544 16.33 -31.51 9.82
CA ALA A 544 15.47 -30.50 10.42
C ALA A 544 16.17 -29.12 10.49
N ALA A 545 17.43 -29.05 10.95
CA ALA A 545 18.20 -27.80 11.00
C ALA A 545 18.39 -27.17 9.61
N TRP A 546 18.68 -28.00 8.61
CA TRP A 546 18.86 -27.56 7.24
C TRP A 546 17.56 -26.99 6.65
N LEU A 547 16.42 -27.64 6.88
CA LEU A 547 15.09 -27.17 6.40
C LEU A 547 14.67 -25.86 7.07
N LEU A 548 14.97 -25.66 8.36
CA LEU A 548 14.71 -24.40 9.04
C LEU A 548 15.50 -23.24 8.41
N GLY A 549 16.76 -23.47 8.00
CA GLY A 549 17.55 -22.47 7.26
C GLY A 549 16.89 -22.06 5.94
N GLN A 550 16.35 -23.03 5.19
CA GLN A 550 15.61 -22.76 3.95
C GLN A 550 14.33 -21.96 4.22
N ALA A 551 13.56 -22.35 5.23
CA ALA A 551 12.32 -21.69 5.60
C ALA A 551 12.55 -20.23 6.03
N GLU A 552 13.62 -19.98 6.82
CA GLU A 552 14.02 -18.65 7.24
C GLU A 552 14.29 -17.74 6.03
N ARG A 553 15.07 -18.19 5.05
CA ARG A 553 15.33 -17.42 3.82
C ARG A 553 14.05 -17.10 3.06
N LEU A 554 13.14 -18.05 2.93
CA LEU A 554 11.86 -17.83 2.25
C LEU A 554 11.00 -16.82 3.01
N ARG A 555 10.93 -16.91 4.35
CA ARG A 555 10.20 -15.94 5.17
C ARG A 555 10.77 -14.52 5.04
N GLU A 556 12.09 -14.38 5.03
CA GLU A 556 12.75 -13.08 4.80
C GLU A 556 12.42 -12.50 3.43
N ALA A 557 12.46 -13.34 2.37
CA ALA A 557 12.17 -12.92 1.01
C ALA A 557 10.72 -12.40 0.84
N VAL A 558 9.77 -12.94 1.63
CA VAL A 558 8.36 -12.51 1.62
C VAL A 558 8.00 -11.60 2.80
N ALA A 559 8.99 -11.19 3.61
CA ALA A 559 8.81 -10.35 4.79
C ALA A 559 7.71 -10.85 5.77
N MET A 560 7.62 -12.19 5.98
CA MET A 560 6.57 -12.81 6.78
C MET A 560 7.09 -13.30 8.13
N PRO A 561 6.70 -12.69 9.27
CA PRO A 561 7.04 -13.18 10.61
C PRO A 561 6.26 -14.46 10.96
N HIS A 562 6.71 -15.19 11.97
CA HIS A 562 5.96 -16.31 12.52
C HIS A 562 4.66 -15.84 13.19
N SER A 563 3.55 -16.47 12.84
CA SER A 563 2.30 -16.32 13.60
C SER A 563 2.39 -17.02 14.97
N ALA A 564 1.45 -16.76 15.85
CA ALA A 564 1.39 -17.44 17.15
C ALA A 564 1.24 -18.97 16.99
N ASP A 565 0.49 -19.40 15.98
CA ASP A 565 0.25 -20.81 15.66
C ASP A 565 1.50 -21.51 15.09
N ASP A 566 2.29 -20.80 14.25
CA ASP A 566 3.54 -21.32 13.69
C ASP A 566 4.64 -21.52 14.75
N ARG A 567 4.60 -20.75 15.83
CA ARG A 567 5.65 -20.75 16.86
C ARG A 567 5.73 -22.03 17.67
N LEU A 568 4.61 -22.74 17.82
CA LEU A 568 4.58 -23.91 18.70
C LEU A 568 5.50 -25.02 18.17
N GLU A 569 5.30 -25.47 16.95
CA GLU A 569 6.09 -26.51 16.30
C GLU A 569 7.52 -26.04 16.00
N TYR A 570 7.68 -24.77 15.63
CA TYR A 570 8.98 -24.16 15.42
C TYR A 570 9.84 -24.19 16.69
N ASN A 571 9.31 -23.75 17.83
CA ASN A 571 10.03 -23.73 19.12
C ASN A 571 10.38 -25.15 19.56
N GLU A 572 9.43 -26.11 19.49
CA GLU A 572 9.69 -27.51 19.77
C GLU A 572 10.84 -28.07 18.92
N THR A 573 10.90 -27.68 17.64
CA THR A 573 11.97 -28.08 16.74
C THR A 573 13.30 -27.48 17.18
N VAL A 574 13.35 -26.19 17.45
CA VAL A 574 14.58 -25.49 17.88
C VAL A 574 15.12 -26.09 19.19
N GLU A 575 14.27 -26.37 20.16
CA GLU A 575 14.65 -27.03 21.43
C GLU A 575 15.22 -28.42 21.17
N CYS A 576 14.61 -29.21 20.30
CA CYS A 576 15.13 -30.53 19.89
C CYS A 576 16.52 -30.39 19.25
N LEU A 577 16.71 -29.42 18.34
CA LEU A 577 18.01 -29.19 17.70
C LEU A 577 19.09 -28.72 18.67
N GLN A 578 18.73 -27.93 19.70
CA GLN A 578 19.66 -27.50 20.73
C GLN A 578 20.14 -28.67 21.60
N SER A 579 19.29 -29.66 21.84
CA SER A 579 19.64 -30.84 22.63
C SER A 579 20.37 -31.93 21.83
N ALA A 580 20.11 -32.03 20.51
CA ALA A 580 20.63 -33.11 19.67
C ALA A 580 21.91 -32.75 18.89
N LEU A 581 22.20 -31.47 18.66
CA LEU A 581 23.33 -30.99 17.85
C LEU A 581 24.17 -30.00 18.66
N ASP A 582 25.50 -30.09 18.53
CA ASP A 582 26.37 -29.03 19.02
C ASP A 582 26.16 -27.71 18.27
N GLY A 583 26.53 -26.59 18.90
CA GLY A 583 26.26 -25.26 18.34
C GLY A 583 26.90 -25.04 16.97
N THR A 584 28.10 -25.60 16.72
CA THR A 584 28.84 -25.46 15.48
C THR A 584 28.16 -26.23 14.34
N ALA A 585 27.82 -27.51 14.58
CA ALA A 585 27.13 -28.34 13.61
C ALA A 585 25.74 -27.77 13.25
N ARG A 586 24.99 -27.31 14.28
CA ARG A 586 23.68 -26.69 14.07
C ARG A 586 23.78 -25.44 13.17
N THR A 587 24.72 -24.53 13.48
CA THR A 587 24.91 -23.31 12.69
C THR A 587 25.34 -23.63 11.25
N ALA A 588 26.25 -24.61 11.06
CA ALA A 588 26.71 -25.01 9.73
C ALA A 588 25.56 -25.60 8.88
N LEU A 589 24.74 -26.50 9.45
CA LEU A 589 23.59 -27.08 8.78
C LEU A 589 22.53 -26.04 8.42
N TRP A 590 22.25 -25.12 9.34
CA TRP A 590 21.31 -24.02 9.14
C TRP A 590 21.76 -23.10 8.01
N SER A 591 23.03 -22.65 8.03
CA SER A 591 23.60 -21.82 6.95
C SER A 591 23.61 -22.57 5.61
N ALA A 592 23.98 -23.84 5.59
CA ALA A 592 23.94 -24.64 4.37
C ALA A 592 22.53 -24.75 3.79
N GLY A 593 21.51 -24.89 4.65
CA GLY A 593 20.12 -24.85 4.24
C GLY A 593 19.71 -23.49 3.69
N ARG A 594 20.11 -22.40 4.35
CA ARG A 594 19.83 -21.04 3.94
C ARG A 594 20.44 -20.70 2.57
N ASP A 595 21.65 -21.17 2.28
CA ASP A 595 22.36 -20.89 1.04
C ASP A 595 21.95 -21.79 -0.14
N ALA A 596 21.33 -22.93 0.15
CA ALA A 596 20.93 -23.89 -0.88
C ALA A 596 19.74 -23.40 -1.73
N PRO A 597 19.63 -23.78 -3.01
CA PRO A 597 18.45 -23.50 -3.81
C PRO A 597 17.22 -24.25 -3.31
N LEU A 598 16.01 -23.67 -3.50
CA LEU A 598 14.75 -24.32 -3.09
C LEU A 598 14.54 -25.69 -3.73
N THR A 599 15.04 -25.89 -4.95
CA THR A 599 15.00 -27.17 -5.66
C THR A 599 15.67 -28.30 -4.88
N GLU A 600 16.73 -28.01 -4.12
CA GLU A 600 17.38 -29.01 -3.26
C GLU A 600 16.47 -29.40 -2.08
N ALA A 601 15.75 -28.45 -1.48
CA ALA A 601 14.77 -28.75 -0.45
C ALA A 601 13.66 -29.66 -1.00
N LEU A 602 13.14 -29.37 -2.20
CA LEU A 602 12.10 -30.18 -2.84
C LEU A 602 12.58 -31.63 -3.10
N ILE A 603 13.83 -31.80 -3.51
CA ILE A 603 14.44 -33.13 -3.68
C ILE A 603 14.54 -33.87 -2.34
N ARG A 604 15.02 -33.20 -1.28
CA ARG A 604 15.16 -33.80 0.06
C ARG A 604 13.83 -34.25 0.65
N ILE A 605 12.74 -33.53 0.38
CA ILE A 605 11.39 -33.89 0.81
C ILE A 605 10.65 -34.77 -0.21
N GLN A 606 11.37 -35.34 -1.20
CA GLN A 606 10.88 -36.27 -2.23
C GLN A 606 9.83 -35.68 -3.21
N ILE A 607 9.83 -34.40 -3.45
CA ILE A 607 9.05 -33.77 -4.54
C ILE A 607 9.91 -33.71 -5.80
N ARG A 608 9.41 -34.32 -6.90
CA ARG A 608 10.14 -34.30 -8.19
C ARG A 608 10.03 -32.91 -8.85
N PRO A 609 11.16 -32.21 -9.13
CA PRO A 609 11.14 -30.86 -9.71
C PRO A 609 10.63 -30.79 -11.15
N GLU A 610 10.48 -31.90 -11.85
CA GLU A 610 10.07 -31.93 -13.27
C GLU A 610 8.66 -31.39 -13.56
N ARG A 611 7.80 -31.22 -12.53
CA ARG A 611 6.46 -30.65 -12.70
C ARG A 611 6.38 -29.12 -12.57
N VAL A 612 7.45 -28.48 -12.12
CA VAL A 612 7.46 -27.01 -11.84
C VAL A 612 8.01 -26.19 -13.03
N ALA A 613 8.75 -26.84 -13.95
CA ALA A 613 9.42 -26.15 -15.08
C ALA A 613 8.54 -26.02 -16.36
N GLY A 614 7.30 -26.53 -16.34
CA GLY A 614 6.49 -26.72 -17.56
C GLY A 614 5.77 -25.49 -18.11
N ASP A 615 5.60 -24.39 -17.33
CA ASP A 615 4.73 -23.29 -17.72
C ASP A 615 5.39 -21.90 -17.85
N HIS A 616 6.68 -21.75 -17.56
CA HIS A 616 7.38 -20.46 -17.69
C HIS A 616 8.12 -20.23 -19.03
N GLU A 617 8.13 -21.21 -19.94
CA GLU A 617 8.69 -21.00 -21.29
C GLU A 617 7.65 -20.75 -22.40
N ARG A 618 6.39 -20.53 -22.05
CA ARG A 618 5.30 -20.25 -23.02
C ARG A 618 4.47 -19.02 -22.69
N GLN A 619 5.10 -17.95 -22.19
CA GLN A 619 4.49 -16.61 -22.28
C GLN A 619 5.55 -15.58 -22.60
#